data_abd3520b08ef97ef83fb1a52bee92774
#
_entry.id   abd3520b08ef97ef83fb1a52bee92774
#
_cell.length_a   1.000
_cell.length_b   1.000
_cell.length_c   1.000
_cell.angle_alpha   90.00
_cell.angle_beta   90.00
_cell.angle_gamma   90.00
#
_symmetry.space_group_name_H-M   'P 1'
#
loop_
_entity.id
_entity.type
_entity.pdbx_description
1 polymer ?
#
loop_
_entity_poly.entity_id
_entity_poly.type
_entity_poly.pdbx_seq_one_letter_code
_entity_poly.pdbx_strand_id
1 'polypeptide(L)'
;MGYLYPLLIIISIASLILDYLYLISKKSAIEIVNDMGIGYNLGYLFDCYNTSEEIKTPNEQITLWGNSPPNKQLFNFLKKSGFKTIRFPITWMHFMDDSGKVNPLWMSRVKEVVKWIIDANMYCIIDVHNDATDRNWLSEGIASKYKFKYLWEQIANEFLRILMKNIYYLKL
;
A
#
# COMPACT_ATOMS: atom_id res chain seq x y z
N MET A 1 -13.94 -34.79 -34.64
CA MET A 1 -14.54 -34.29 -33.37
C MET A 1 -14.01 -34.96 -32.09
N GLY A 2 -13.06 -35.89 -32.14
CA GLY A 2 -12.65 -36.71 -30.98
C GLY A 2 -11.59 -36.15 -30.03
N TYR A 3 -10.87 -35.09 -30.35
CA TYR A 3 -9.73 -34.61 -29.55
C TYR A 3 -10.01 -33.37 -28.69
N LEU A 4 -11.17 -32.74 -28.80
CA LEU A 4 -11.52 -31.55 -28.00
C LEU A 4 -11.87 -31.90 -26.52
N TYR A 5 -12.54 -33.02 -26.29
CA TYR A 5 -12.95 -33.46 -24.96
C TYR A 5 -11.78 -33.78 -24.02
N PRO A 6 -10.76 -34.55 -24.46
CA PRO A 6 -9.61 -34.81 -23.57
C PRO A 6 -8.80 -33.55 -23.28
N LEU A 7 -8.69 -32.61 -24.20
CA LEU A 7 -7.99 -31.34 -24.00
C LEU A 7 -8.70 -30.45 -22.94
N LEU A 8 -10.02 -30.34 -22.97
CA LEU A 8 -10.83 -29.63 -22.00
C LEU A 8 -10.73 -30.23 -20.60
N ILE A 9 -10.70 -31.56 -20.47
CA ILE A 9 -10.50 -32.27 -19.21
C ILE A 9 -9.11 -31.97 -18.64
N ILE A 10 -8.06 -31.98 -19.45
CA ILE A 10 -6.69 -31.69 -19.04
C ILE A 10 -6.57 -30.25 -18.54
N ILE A 11 -7.17 -29.28 -19.24
CA ILE A 11 -7.19 -27.88 -18.85
C ILE A 11 -7.94 -27.70 -17.52
N SER A 12 -9.08 -28.36 -17.34
CA SER A 12 -9.86 -28.30 -16.10
C SER A 12 -9.10 -28.89 -14.91
N ILE A 13 -8.44 -30.04 -15.08
CA ILE A 13 -7.61 -30.67 -14.04
C ILE A 13 -6.40 -29.78 -13.70
N ALA A 14 -5.73 -29.22 -14.71
CA ALA A 14 -4.61 -28.30 -14.51
C ALA A 14 -5.05 -27.05 -13.71
N SER A 15 -6.22 -26.48 -14.03
CA SER A 15 -6.79 -25.35 -13.27
C SER A 15 -7.05 -25.73 -11.81
N LEU A 16 -7.68 -26.88 -11.55
CA LEU A 16 -7.94 -27.37 -10.19
C LEU A 16 -6.65 -27.62 -9.40
N ILE A 17 -5.62 -28.15 -10.04
CA ILE A 17 -4.31 -28.35 -9.41
C ILE A 17 -3.67 -27.01 -9.10
N LEU A 18 -3.73 -26.03 -9.99
CA LEU A 18 -3.20 -24.68 -9.75
C LEU A 18 -3.94 -23.99 -8.60
N ASP A 19 -5.27 -24.09 -8.55
CA ASP A 19 -6.08 -23.55 -7.47
C ASP A 19 -5.75 -24.24 -6.14
N TYR A 20 -5.58 -25.56 -6.14
CA TYR A 20 -5.16 -26.31 -4.96
C TYR A 20 -3.75 -25.92 -4.50
N LEU A 21 -2.76 -25.85 -5.41
CA LEU A 21 -1.40 -25.39 -5.11
C LEU A 21 -1.40 -23.96 -4.59
N TYR A 22 -2.24 -23.07 -5.13
CA TYR A 22 -2.44 -21.72 -4.63
C TYR A 22 -2.97 -21.71 -3.20
N LEU A 23 -3.96 -22.54 -2.89
CA LEU A 23 -4.55 -22.63 -1.54
C LEU A 23 -3.55 -23.14 -0.50
N ILE A 24 -2.74 -24.16 -0.83
CA ILE A 24 -1.74 -24.71 0.09
C ILE A 24 -0.47 -23.85 0.21
N SER A 25 -0.22 -22.97 -0.75
CA SER A 25 0.94 -22.05 -0.71
C SER A 25 0.70 -20.78 0.12
N LYS A 26 -0.51 -20.57 0.64
CA LYS A 26 -0.82 -19.40 1.46
C LYS A 26 -0.15 -19.53 2.82
N LYS A 27 0.77 -18.62 3.10
CA LYS A 27 1.31 -18.46 4.45
C LYS A 27 0.19 -18.11 5.43
N SER A 28 0.21 -18.70 6.60
CA SER A 28 -0.63 -18.29 7.72
C SER A 28 -0.23 -16.88 8.20
N ALA A 29 -1.10 -16.23 8.96
CA ALA A 29 -0.79 -14.91 9.52
C ALA A 29 0.47 -14.93 10.40
N ILE A 30 0.68 -16.00 11.18
CA ILE A 30 1.87 -16.17 12.03
C ILE A 30 3.14 -16.31 11.18
N GLU A 31 3.09 -17.09 10.10
CA GLU A 31 4.23 -17.24 9.18
C GLU A 31 4.56 -15.92 8.49
N ILE A 32 3.55 -15.12 8.12
CA ILE A 32 3.76 -13.79 7.54
C ILE A 32 4.42 -12.86 8.56
N VAL A 33 3.90 -12.80 9.80
CA VAL A 33 4.46 -11.96 10.86
C VAL A 33 5.92 -12.34 11.16
N ASN A 34 6.23 -13.63 11.24
CA ASN A 34 7.60 -14.10 11.44
C ASN A 34 8.53 -13.74 10.26
N ASP A 35 8.00 -13.78 9.03
CA ASP A 35 8.75 -13.44 7.83
C ASP A 35 8.97 -11.93 7.68
N MET A 36 8.06 -11.11 8.21
CA MET A 36 8.17 -9.64 8.20
C MET A 36 9.42 -9.12 8.93
N GLY A 37 9.92 -9.86 9.92
CA GLY A 37 11.20 -9.61 10.58
C GLY A 37 11.41 -8.17 11.06
N ILE A 38 12.63 -7.64 10.91
CA ILE A 38 12.95 -6.26 11.30
C ILE A 38 12.40 -5.28 10.27
N GLY A 39 11.62 -4.29 10.77
CA GLY A 39 11.03 -3.21 9.98
C GLY A 39 11.77 -1.89 10.09
N TYR A 40 11.60 -1.05 9.07
CA TYR A 40 12.04 0.35 9.04
C TYR A 40 10.81 1.26 8.91
N ASN A 41 10.75 2.34 9.73
CA ASN A 41 9.69 3.33 9.63
C ASN A 41 10.11 4.44 8.66
N LEU A 42 9.41 4.55 7.53
CA LEU A 42 9.63 5.58 6.51
C LEU A 42 8.89 6.88 6.91
N GLY A 43 9.18 7.41 8.08
CA GLY A 43 8.55 8.61 8.63
C GLY A 43 9.26 9.90 8.24
N TYR A 44 8.65 11.05 8.62
CA TYR A 44 9.11 12.41 8.31
C TYR A 44 9.15 12.72 6.80
N LEU A 45 8.26 12.10 6.04
CA LEU A 45 8.14 12.26 4.58
C LEU A 45 6.67 12.41 4.18
N PHE A 46 6.00 11.31 3.92
CA PHE A 46 4.58 11.30 3.50
C PHE A 46 3.62 11.55 4.65
N ASP A 47 4.07 11.39 5.89
CA ASP A 47 3.35 11.70 7.12
C ASP A 47 3.47 13.18 7.55
N CYS A 48 4.25 14.00 6.84
CA CYS A 48 4.33 15.43 7.11
C CYS A 48 2.97 16.12 6.92
N TYR A 49 2.70 17.11 7.74
CA TYR A 49 1.50 17.94 7.65
C TYR A 49 1.78 19.38 8.10
N ASN A 50 0.97 20.31 7.61
CA ASN A 50 0.94 21.70 8.04
C ASN A 50 -0.52 22.16 8.14
N THR A 51 -0.86 22.84 9.23
CA THR A 51 -2.19 23.37 9.48
C THR A 51 -2.30 24.87 9.20
N SER A 52 -1.15 25.54 9.10
CA SER A 52 -1.05 26.99 8.90
C SER A 52 -0.99 27.41 7.44
N GLU A 53 -0.47 26.54 6.56
CA GLU A 53 -0.28 26.80 5.14
C GLU A 53 -0.83 25.68 4.28
N GLU A 54 -1.32 26.04 3.10
CA GLU A 54 -1.81 25.07 2.12
C GLU A 54 -0.63 24.35 1.46
N ILE A 55 -0.67 23.01 1.50
CA ILE A 55 0.26 22.15 0.77
C ILE A 55 -0.34 21.84 -0.60
N LYS A 56 0.32 22.28 -1.67
CA LYS A 56 -0.21 22.23 -3.05
C LYS A 56 0.31 21.03 -3.85
N THR A 57 1.51 20.57 -3.55
CA THR A 57 2.15 19.50 -4.32
C THR A 57 2.63 18.37 -3.43
N PRO A 58 2.66 17.12 -3.95
CA PRO A 58 3.25 16.00 -3.22
C PRO A 58 4.66 16.26 -2.71
N ASN A 59 5.48 16.96 -3.49
CA ASN A 59 6.86 17.23 -3.11
C ASN A 59 6.95 18.21 -1.93
N GLU A 60 6.08 19.23 -1.88
CA GLU A 60 6.01 20.14 -0.73
C GLU A 60 5.73 19.39 0.57
N GLN A 61 4.78 18.45 0.58
CA GLN A 61 4.51 17.63 1.76
C GLN A 61 5.72 16.76 2.12
N ILE A 62 6.28 16.05 1.16
CA ILE A 62 7.38 15.09 1.38
C ILE A 62 8.63 15.78 1.94
N THR A 63 8.87 17.02 1.56
CA THR A 63 10.07 17.78 2.00
C THR A 63 9.80 18.75 3.15
N LEU A 64 8.56 18.85 3.62
CA LEU A 64 8.11 19.86 4.58
C LEU A 64 8.95 19.89 5.87
N TRP A 65 9.37 18.72 6.37
CA TRP A 65 10.16 18.60 7.60
C TRP A 65 11.66 18.44 7.32
N GLY A 66 12.13 18.87 6.13
CA GLY A 66 13.55 18.97 5.80
C GLY A 66 14.22 17.71 5.29
N ASN A 67 13.46 16.62 5.09
CA ASN A 67 14.01 15.40 4.53
C ASN A 67 13.99 15.41 2.99
N SER A 68 14.95 14.70 2.39
CA SER A 68 14.96 14.47 0.95
C SER A 68 13.93 13.40 0.56
N PRO A 69 13.26 13.55 -0.59
CA PRO A 69 12.33 12.54 -1.09
C PRO A 69 12.98 11.16 -1.19
N PRO A 70 12.26 10.09 -0.85
CA PRO A 70 12.79 8.75 -0.99
C PRO A 70 13.00 8.39 -2.47
N ASN A 71 13.93 7.49 -2.72
CA ASN A 71 14.22 6.95 -4.04
C ASN A 71 14.38 5.43 -4.00
N LYS A 72 14.41 4.79 -5.17
CA LYS A 72 14.53 3.34 -5.28
C LYS A 72 15.78 2.76 -4.62
N GLN A 73 16.88 3.51 -4.62
CA GLN A 73 18.16 3.09 -4.06
C GLN A 73 18.08 2.92 -2.54
N LEU A 74 17.29 3.77 -1.85
CA LEU A 74 17.06 3.65 -0.41
C LEU A 74 16.51 2.25 -0.06
N PHE A 75 15.50 1.76 -0.76
CA PHE A 75 14.87 0.47 -0.47
C PHE A 75 15.80 -0.70 -0.77
N ASN A 76 16.61 -0.61 -1.83
CA ASN A 76 17.65 -1.59 -2.13
C ASN A 76 18.72 -1.63 -1.03
N PHE A 77 19.09 -0.48 -0.49
CA PHE A 77 20.04 -0.37 0.62
C PHE A 77 19.45 -0.98 1.90
N LEU A 78 18.22 -0.60 2.27
CA LEU A 78 17.54 -1.15 3.44
C LEU A 78 17.39 -2.68 3.37
N LYS A 79 17.04 -3.20 2.20
CA LYS A 79 16.95 -4.65 1.97
C LYS A 79 18.29 -5.34 2.19
N LYS A 80 19.38 -4.79 1.62
CA LYS A 80 20.75 -5.31 1.82
C LYS A 80 21.21 -5.22 3.27
N SER A 81 20.71 -4.23 4.03
CA SER A 81 20.98 -4.06 5.46
C SER A 81 20.17 -5.00 6.36
N GLY A 82 19.35 -5.90 5.79
CA GLY A 82 18.59 -6.90 6.53
C GLY A 82 17.16 -6.54 6.88
N PHE A 83 16.69 -5.34 6.54
CA PHE A 83 15.29 -4.97 6.74
C PHE A 83 14.38 -5.78 5.80
N LYS A 84 13.25 -6.24 6.33
CA LYS A 84 12.26 -7.02 5.58
C LYS A 84 10.92 -6.31 5.41
N THR A 85 10.66 -5.29 6.23
CA THR A 85 9.39 -4.57 6.27
C THR A 85 9.61 -3.08 6.28
N ILE A 86 8.79 -2.35 5.53
CA ILE A 86 8.70 -0.89 5.60
C ILE A 86 7.31 -0.53 6.14
N ARG A 87 7.25 0.18 7.27
CA ARG A 87 6.04 0.91 7.66
C ARG A 87 6.07 2.26 6.95
N PHE A 88 5.06 2.53 6.17
CA PHE A 88 4.93 3.71 5.34
C PHE A 88 3.74 4.57 5.83
N PRO A 89 3.98 5.48 6.80
CA PRO A 89 2.95 6.37 7.31
C PRO A 89 2.64 7.47 6.29
N ILE A 90 1.35 7.75 6.08
CA ILE A 90 0.88 8.69 5.06
C ILE A 90 -0.22 9.56 5.63
N THR A 91 -0.08 10.88 5.46
CA THR A 91 -1.13 11.87 5.70
C THR A 91 -1.84 12.17 4.39
N TRP A 92 -3.16 12.04 4.36
CA TRP A 92 -3.99 12.12 3.17
C TRP A 92 -4.77 13.43 3.06
N MET A 93 -5.05 14.09 4.19
CA MET A 93 -5.97 15.22 4.30
C MET A 93 -5.64 16.40 3.38
N HIS A 94 -4.36 16.65 3.08
CA HIS A 94 -3.95 17.73 2.19
C HIS A 94 -4.27 17.46 0.71
N PHE A 95 -4.47 16.20 0.38
CA PHE A 95 -4.75 15.73 -0.97
C PHE A 95 -6.08 14.98 -1.07
N MET A 96 -7.04 15.32 -0.21
CA MET A 96 -8.42 14.86 -0.30
C MET A 96 -9.35 16.05 -0.46
N ASP A 97 -10.33 15.93 -1.34
CA ASP A 97 -11.43 16.89 -1.43
C ASP A 97 -12.48 16.67 -0.32
N ASP A 98 -13.48 17.54 -0.27
CA ASP A 98 -14.54 17.48 0.76
C ASP A 98 -15.36 16.18 0.69
N SER A 99 -15.41 15.52 -0.46
CA SER A 99 -16.05 14.21 -0.62
C SER A 99 -15.20 13.05 -0.10
N GLY A 100 -13.91 13.29 0.22
CA GLY A 100 -12.94 12.28 0.61
C GLY A 100 -12.23 11.62 -0.58
N LYS A 101 -12.37 12.15 -1.79
CA LYS A 101 -11.68 11.66 -2.97
C LYS A 101 -10.22 12.11 -2.96
N VAL A 102 -9.32 11.15 -3.10
CA VAL A 102 -7.87 11.38 -3.12
C VAL A 102 -7.43 11.99 -4.46
N ASN A 103 -6.55 12.99 -4.39
CA ASN A 103 -5.91 13.58 -5.57
C ASN A 103 -5.08 12.52 -6.31
N PRO A 104 -5.29 12.33 -7.62
CA PRO A 104 -4.57 11.33 -8.40
C PRO A 104 -3.04 11.47 -8.39
N LEU A 105 -2.51 12.71 -8.29
CA LEU A 105 -1.07 12.94 -8.21
C LEU A 105 -0.48 12.39 -6.89
N TRP A 106 -1.21 12.59 -5.77
CA TRP A 106 -0.80 12.03 -4.49
C TRP A 106 -0.84 10.51 -4.50
N MET A 107 -1.96 9.93 -4.94
CA MET A 107 -2.09 8.47 -5.06
C MET A 107 -1.00 7.88 -5.96
N SER A 108 -0.69 8.52 -7.09
CA SER A 108 0.38 8.09 -7.99
C SER A 108 1.76 8.11 -7.31
N ARG A 109 2.04 9.13 -6.49
CA ARG A 109 3.30 9.25 -5.78
C ARG A 109 3.43 8.20 -4.66
N VAL A 110 2.36 7.96 -3.91
CA VAL A 110 2.29 6.86 -2.93
C VAL A 110 2.54 5.51 -3.60
N LYS A 111 1.86 5.27 -4.70
CA LYS A 111 2.00 4.04 -5.49
C LYS A 111 3.42 3.80 -5.99
N GLU A 112 4.10 4.83 -6.43
CA GLU A 112 5.49 4.75 -6.86
C GLU A 112 6.41 4.23 -5.75
N VAL A 113 6.24 4.77 -4.53
CA VAL A 113 7.04 4.33 -3.36
C VAL A 113 6.69 2.90 -2.97
N VAL A 114 5.41 2.56 -2.91
CA VAL A 114 4.97 1.17 -2.65
C VAL A 114 5.59 0.21 -3.66
N LYS A 115 5.59 0.60 -4.94
CA LYS A 115 6.22 -0.22 -5.98
C LYS A 115 7.71 -0.43 -5.73
N TRP A 116 8.47 0.58 -5.30
CA TRP A 116 9.89 0.43 -4.97
C TRP A 116 10.13 -0.53 -3.80
N ILE A 117 9.26 -0.49 -2.78
CA ILE A 117 9.30 -1.39 -1.62
C ILE A 117 9.06 -2.85 -2.07
N ILE A 118 8.03 -3.07 -2.88
CA ILE A 118 7.69 -4.41 -3.40
C ILE A 118 8.76 -4.93 -4.37
N ASP A 119 9.28 -4.08 -5.27
CA ASP A 119 10.36 -4.44 -6.18
C ASP A 119 11.65 -4.84 -5.44
N ALA A 120 11.88 -4.26 -4.25
CA ALA A 120 12.97 -4.65 -3.36
C ALA A 120 12.68 -5.93 -2.56
N ASN A 121 11.56 -6.61 -2.80
CA ASN A 121 11.11 -7.81 -2.10
C ASN A 121 11.00 -7.59 -0.57
N MET A 122 10.31 -6.53 -0.18
CA MET A 122 9.99 -6.18 1.21
C MET A 122 8.48 -6.07 1.43
N TYR A 123 8.06 -6.32 2.66
CA TYR A 123 6.69 -6.03 3.10
C TYR A 123 6.47 -4.53 3.21
N CYS A 124 5.26 -4.08 2.88
CA CYS A 124 4.85 -2.69 3.02
C CYS A 124 3.61 -2.61 3.92
N ILE A 125 3.68 -1.82 4.99
CA ILE A 125 2.55 -1.51 5.85
C ILE A 125 2.19 -0.05 5.61
N ILE A 126 1.04 0.21 5.00
CA ILE A 126 0.49 1.56 4.82
C ILE A 126 -0.42 1.86 6.00
N ASP A 127 -0.30 3.06 6.57
CA ASP A 127 -1.27 3.56 7.54
C ASP A 127 -1.78 4.97 7.16
N VAL A 128 -2.92 5.34 7.74
CA VAL A 128 -3.47 6.69 7.73
C VAL A 128 -2.96 7.37 9.01
N HIS A 129 -2.07 8.37 8.88
CA HIS A 129 -1.24 8.81 10.00
C HIS A 129 -1.73 10.10 10.66
N ASN A 130 -1.30 11.27 10.20
CA ASN A 130 -1.60 12.55 10.86
C ASN A 130 -2.92 13.19 10.40
N ASP A 131 -3.88 12.41 9.95
CA ASP A 131 -5.18 12.89 9.46
C ASP A 131 -6.17 13.27 10.58
N ALA A 132 -5.83 12.96 11.81
CA ALA A 132 -6.65 13.22 13.00
C ALA A 132 -6.28 14.51 13.77
N THR A 133 -5.31 15.30 13.27
CA THR A 133 -4.92 16.56 13.85
C THR A 133 -5.97 17.66 13.58
N ASP A 134 -5.70 18.90 13.57
CA ASP A 134 -6.65 20.04 13.64
C ASP A 134 -7.83 20.08 12.65
N ARG A 135 -7.80 19.23 11.62
CA ARG A 135 -8.95 18.98 10.73
C ARG A 135 -9.63 17.65 11.03
N ASN A 136 -9.74 17.30 12.27
CA ASN A 136 -10.20 16.08 12.91
C ASN A 136 -11.40 15.38 12.21
N TRP A 137 -11.23 15.06 10.93
CA TRP A 137 -12.24 14.35 10.17
C TRP A 137 -12.58 12.96 10.75
N LEU A 138 -11.68 12.41 11.59
CA LEU A 138 -11.95 11.17 12.34
C LEU A 138 -12.89 11.37 13.54
N SER A 139 -13.05 12.60 14.05
CA SER A 139 -13.93 12.90 15.18
C SER A 139 -15.31 13.42 14.79
N GLU A 140 -15.56 13.73 13.52
CA GLU A 140 -16.79 14.36 13.03
C GLU A 140 -17.99 13.39 12.89
N GLY A 141 -18.02 12.30 13.64
CA GLY A 141 -19.17 11.38 13.70
C GLY A 141 -19.38 10.52 12.44
N ILE A 142 -20.61 10.43 11.95
CA ILE A 142 -20.98 9.51 10.85
C ILE A 142 -20.29 9.91 9.52
N ALA A 143 -20.18 11.21 9.23
CA ALA A 143 -19.55 11.70 8.01
C ALA A 143 -18.09 11.28 7.89
N SER A 144 -17.34 11.30 9.00
CA SER A 144 -15.96 10.83 9.06
C SER A 144 -15.81 9.36 8.76
N LYS A 145 -16.73 8.54 9.26
CA LYS A 145 -16.72 7.09 8.99
C LYS A 145 -16.87 6.80 7.50
N TYR A 146 -17.69 7.56 6.79
CA TYR A 146 -17.85 7.40 5.34
C TYR A 146 -16.61 7.85 4.59
N LYS A 147 -16.01 9.00 4.95
CA LYS A 147 -14.75 9.46 4.34
C LYS A 147 -13.61 8.46 4.58
N PHE A 148 -13.48 7.94 5.80
CA PHE A 148 -12.46 6.94 6.14
C PHE A 148 -12.64 5.64 5.36
N LYS A 149 -13.86 5.12 5.30
CA LYS A 149 -14.18 3.95 4.49
C LYS A 149 -13.86 4.20 3.02
N TYR A 150 -14.27 5.34 2.48
CA TYR A 150 -14.04 5.70 1.08
C TYR A 150 -12.54 5.87 0.77
N LEU A 151 -11.75 6.44 1.69
CA LEU A 151 -10.30 6.50 1.57
C LEU A 151 -9.70 5.10 1.45
N TRP A 152 -10.06 4.18 2.36
CA TRP A 152 -9.56 2.81 2.32
C TRP A 152 -10.02 2.02 1.09
N GLU A 153 -11.22 2.27 0.58
CA GLU A 153 -11.69 1.69 -0.68
C GLU A 153 -10.83 2.15 -1.86
N GLN A 154 -10.46 3.43 -1.91
CA GLN A 154 -9.56 3.97 -2.94
C GLN A 154 -8.16 3.34 -2.84
N ILE A 155 -7.59 3.28 -1.63
CA ILE A 155 -6.29 2.65 -1.36
C ILE A 155 -6.34 1.17 -1.79
N ALA A 156 -7.34 0.42 -1.33
CA ALA A 156 -7.48 -0.99 -1.65
C ALA A 156 -7.61 -1.23 -3.16
N ASN A 157 -8.46 -0.49 -3.85
CA ASN A 157 -8.65 -0.62 -5.29
C ASN A 157 -7.38 -0.31 -6.09
N GLU A 158 -6.59 0.66 -5.65
CA GLU A 158 -5.34 1.00 -6.32
C GLU A 158 -4.27 -0.07 -6.12
N PHE A 159 -4.17 -0.60 -4.90
CA PHE A 159 -3.12 -1.55 -4.55
C PHE A 159 -3.47 -3.01 -4.84
N LEU A 160 -4.75 -3.41 -4.84
CA LEU A 160 -5.17 -4.75 -5.29
C LEU A 160 -4.69 -5.06 -6.70
N ARG A 161 -4.66 -4.07 -7.62
CA ARG A 161 -4.15 -4.24 -8.97
C ARG A 161 -2.64 -4.53 -9.02
N ILE A 162 -1.87 -3.92 -8.13
CA ILE A 162 -0.43 -4.18 -8.00
C ILE A 162 -0.20 -5.58 -7.44
N LEU A 163 -1.04 -5.99 -6.49
CA LEU A 163 -0.97 -7.29 -5.83
C LEU A 163 -1.38 -8.44 -6.73
N MET A 164 -2.43 -8.27 -7.52
CA MET A 164 -2.87 -9.30 -8.47
C MET A 164 -1.83 -9.56 -9.56
N LYS A 165 -0.91 -8.61 -9.83
CA LYS A 165 0.24 -8.83 -10.71
C LYS A 165 1.42 -9.54 -10.03
N ASN A 166 1.50 -9.46 -8.71
CA ASN A 166 2.60 -10.02 -7.90
C ASN A 166 2.06 -10.76 -6.68
N ILE A 167 1.10 -11.61 -6.80
CA ILE A 167 0.31 -12.48 -5.89
C ILE A 167 0.78 -12.62 -4.41
N TYR A 168 1.70 -11.85 -3.92
CA TYR A 168 2.22 -11.89 -2.57
C TYR A 168 2.20 -10.49 -1.97
N TYR A 169 1.51 -10.33 -0.84
CA TYR A 169 1.69 -9.22 0.10
C TYR A 169 0.76 -8.01 0.02
N LEU A 170 -0.52 -8.25 0.27
CA LEU A 170 -1.36 -7.31 1.01
C LEU A 170 -2.38 -8.11 1.82
N LYS A 171 -2.22 -8.12 3.11
CA LYS A 171 -3.34 -8.32 4.04
C LYS A 171 -3.48 -7.02 4.81
N LEU A 172 -4.63 -6.39 4.61
CA LEU A 172 -5.18 -5.37 5.50
C LEU A 172 -5.47 -6.00 6.86
#